data_14f724a6b22a62ea0567ba79f30ff3e5
#
_entry.id   14f724a6b22a62ea0567ba79f30ff3e5
#
_cell.length_a   1.000
_cell.length_b   1.000
_cell.length_c   1.000
_cell.angle_alpha   90.00
_cell.angle_beta   90.00
_cell.angle_gamma   90.00
#
_symmetry.space_group_name_H-M   'P 1'
#
loop_
_entity.id
_entity.type
_entity.pdbx_description
1 polymer ?
#
loop_
_entity_poly.entity_id
_entity_poly.type
_entity_poly.pdbx_seq_one_letter_code
_entity_poly.pdbx_strand_id
1 'polypeptide(L)'
;ATPDGTCVRDYVHVADLARSHVAAAKRLAAGTPIAPVYNLGSGTGLSVREIMSATSRVTGIDFEPGINPRRPGDPAVIVADGSLAARDLDWRMRHTVDEMVRSAWEALRAADSAAPHETKDSL
;
A
#
# COMPACT_ATOMS: atom_id res chain seq x y z
N ALA A 1 4.58 11.91 18.79
CA ALA A 1 5.87 11.70 18.11
C ALA A 1 5.96 10.25 17.66
N THR A 2 6.55 9.99 16.49
CA THR A 2 6.82 8.65 15.97
C THR A 2 8.30 8.32 16.20
N PRO A 3 8.71 7.05 16.20
CA PRO A 3 10.08 6.65 16.53
C PRO A 3 11.16 7.30 15.66
N ASP A 4 10.89 7.51 14.36
CA ASP A 4 11.85 8.07 13.40
C ASP A 4 11.50 9.49 12.92
N GLY A 5 10.46 10.10 13.50
CA GLY A 5 10.01 11.45 13.18
C GLY A 5 9.13 11.56 11.95
N THR A 6 8.91 10.48 11.19
CA THR A 6 8.01 10.47 10.03
C THR A 6 6.64 9.87 10.39
N CYS A 7 5.61 10.19 9.60
CA CYS A 7 4.27 9.68 9.85
C CYS A 7 4.19 8.17 9.62
N VAL A 8 3.37 7.50 10.44
CA VAL A 8 3.04 6.08 10.29
C VAL A 8 1.71 5.94 9.58
N ARG A 9 1.66 5.07 8.57
CA ARG A 9 0.46 4.75 7.78
C ARG A 9 0.35 3.25 7.61
N ASP A 10 -0.87 2.81 7.31
CA ASP A 10 -1.14 1.40 7.05
C ASP A 10 -1.20 1.17 5.55
N TYR A 11 -0.13 0.60 5.01
CA TYR A 11 0.00 0.31 3.58
C TYR A 11 -0.53 -1.09 3.29
N VAL A 12 -1.38 -1.21 2.26
CA VAL A 12 -1.98 -2.48 1.85
C VAL A 12 -1.72 -2.71 0.36
N HIS A 13 -1.29 -3.91 0.01
CA HIS A 13 -1.09 -4.30 -1.39
C HIS A 13 -2.42 -4.33 -2.14
N VAL A 14 -2.44 -3.83 -3.37
CA VAL A 14 -3.66 -3.79 -4.20
C VAL A 14 -4.29 -5.17 -4.40
N ALA A 15 -3.50 -6.24 -4.51
CA ALA A 15 -4.00 -7.61 -4.59
C ALA A 15 -4.69 -8.06 -3.29
N ASP A 16 -4.22 -7.59 -2.13
CA ASP A 16 -4.89 -7.86 -0.86
C ASP A 16 -6.24 -7.14 -0.78
N LEU A 17 -6.32 -5.90 -1.28
CA LEU A 17 -7.60 -5.19 -1.41
C LEU A 17 -8.55 -5.92 -2.35
N ALA A 18 -8.08 -6.36 -3.51
CA ALA A 18 -8.90 -7.13 -4.46
C ALA A 18 -9.47 -8.40 -3.81
N ARG A 19 -8.67 -9.11 -3.01
CA ARG A 19 -9.13 -10.31 -2.28
C ARG A 19 -10.23 -9.98 -1.26
N SER A 20 -10.19 -8.84 -0.59
CA SER A 20 -11.26 -8.43 0.33
C SER A 20 -12.58 -8.22 -0.39
N HIS A 21 -12.56 -7.60 -1.57
CA HIS A 21 -13.75 -7.40 -2.40
C HIS A 21 -14.33 -8.72 -2.87
N VAL A 22 -13.49 -9.66 -3.30
CA VAL A 22 -13.95 -11.01 -3.69
C VAL A 22 -14.54 -11.76 -2.50
N ALA A 23 -13.94 -11.64 -1.31
CA ALA A 23 -14.46 -12.28 -0.11
C ALA A 23 -15.84 -11.72 0.28
N ALA A 24 -16.01 -10.40 0.26
CA ALA A 24 -17.29 -9.75 0.52
C ALA A 24 -18.36 -10.16 -0.51
N ALA A 25 -18.02 -10.14 -1.81
CA ALA A 25 -18.93 -10.54 -2.89
C ALA A 25 -19.40 -11.99 -2.73
N LYS A 26 -18.51 -12.91 -2.36
CA LYS A 26 -18.88 -14.32 -2.10
C LYS A 26 -19.84 -14.47 -0.93
N ARG A 27 -19.64 -13.70 0.16
CA ARG A 27 -20.55 -13.71 1.32
C ARG A 27 -21.94 -13.19 0.93
N LEU A 28 -21.98 -12.08 0.19
CA LEU A 28 -23.25 -11.50 -0.29
C LEU A 28 -23.98 -12.46 -1.22
N ALA A 29 -23.29 -13.08 -2.17
CA ALA A 29 -23.88 -14.06 -3.09
C ALA A 29 -24.44 -15.32 -2.36
N ALA A 30 -23.82 -15.68 -1.24
CA ALA A 30 -24.29 -16.78 -0.39
C ALA A 30 -25.43 -16.37 0.57
N GLY A 31 -25.88 -15.12 0.54
CA GLY A 31 -26.89 -14.60 1.47
C GLY A 31 -26.40 -14.47 2.92
N THR A 32 -25.07 -14.51 3.14
CA THR A 32 -24.50 -14.36 4.48
C THR A 32 -24.46 -12.88 4.84
N PRO A 33 -25.02 -12.47 6.00
CA PRO A 33 -24.94 -11.10 6.46
C PRO A 33 -23.50 -10.64 6.63
N ILE A 34 -23.20 -9.43 6.15
CA ILE A 34 -21.89 -8.77 6.35
C ILE A 34 -22.11 -7.36 6.90
N ALA A 35 -21.07 -6.80 7.52
CA ALA A 35 -21.12 -5.43 7.99
C ALA A 35 -21.12 -4.44 6.80
N PRO A 36 -21.71 -3.25 6.98
CA PRO A 36 -21.75 -2.23 5.91
C PRO A 36 -20.39 -1.64 5.59
N VAL A 37 -19.43 -1.71 6.52
CA VAL A 37 -18.09 -1.14 6.38
C VAL A 37 -17.06 -2.05 7.04
N TYR A 38 -15.92 -2.22 6.39
CA TYR A 38 -14.74 -2.89 6.92
C TYR A 38 -13.51 -2.03 6.75
N ASN A 39 -12.73 -1.87 7.83
CA ASN A 39 -11.38 -1.36 7.72
C ASN A 39 -10.44 -2.48 7.28
N LEU A 40 -9.51 -2.14 6.39
CA LEU A 40 -8.52 -3.07 5.85
C LEU A 40 -7.12 -2.53 6.12
N GLY A 41 -6.27 -3.32 6.75
CA GLY A 41 -4.91 -2.91 7.07
C GLY A 41 -4.10 -4.02 7.72
N SER A 42 -2.84 -3.72 7.98
CA SER A 42 -1.90 -4.62 8.66
C SER A 42 -2.15 -4.68 10.18
N GLY A 43 -2.71 -3.61 10.73
CA GLY A 43 -2.83 -3.40 12.17
C GLY A 43 -1.55 -2.92 12.86
N THR A 44 -0.45 -2.76 12.15
CA THR A 44 0.84 -2.30 12.71
C THR A 44 1.33 -1.00 12.10
N GLY A 45 1.05 -0.77 10.83
CA GLY A 45 1.52 0.39 10.08
C GLY A 45 3.02 0.37 9.79
N LEU A 46 3.46 1.31 8.96
CA LEU A 46 4.85 1.56 8.63
C LEU A 46 5.09 3.06 8.54
N SER A 47 6.26 3.52 8.96
CA SER A 47 6.67 4.91 8.79
C SER A 47 7.02 5.20 7.33
N VAL A 48 6.99 6.49 6.95
CA VAL A 48 7.44 6.90 5.62
C VAL A 48 8.90 6.51 5.39
N ARG A 49 9.74 6.63 6.42
CA ARG A 49 11.16 6.26 6.33
C ARG A 49 11.36 4.76 6.12
N GLU A 50 10.54 3.92 6.74
CA GLU A 50 10.57 2.47 6.52
C GLU A 50 10.17 2.10 5.07
N ILE A 51 9.14 2.76 4.51
CA ILE A 51 8.77 2.59 3.09
C ILE A 51 9.90 3.02 2.17
N MET A 52 10.54 4.15 2.44
CA MET A 52 11.69 4.62 1.64
C MET A 52 12.85 3.63 1.68
N SER A 53 13.17 3.11 2.86
CA SER A 53 14.21 2.08 3.02
C SER A 53 13.86 0.80 2.26
N ALA A 54 12.61 0.36 2.28
CA ALA A 54 12.14 -0.78 1.50
C ALA A 54 12.25 -0.49 -0.01
N THR A 55 11.90 0.71 -0.44
CA THR A 55 12.01 1.11 -1.85
C THR A 55 13.47 1.07 -2.33
N SER A 56 14.39 1.68 -1.60
CA SER A 56 15.83 1.63 -1.94
C SER A 56 16.34 0.19 -1.99
N ARG A 57 16.01 -0.62 -1.00
CA ARG A 57 16.42 -2.03 -0.94
C ARG A 57 15.90 -2.87 -2.11
N VAL A 58 14.63 -2.70 -2.48
CA VAL A 58 13.98 -3.50 -3.53
C VAL A 58 14.37 -3.07 -4.92
N THR A 59 14.47 -1.75 -5.16
CA THR A 59 14.80 -1.19 -6.48
C THR A 59 16.29 -1.16 -6.78
N GLY A 60 17.13 -1.18 -5.73
CA GLY A 60 18.56 -0.94 -5.85
C GLY A 60 18.92 0.52 -6.13
N ILE A 61 17.94 1.43 -6.06
CA ILE A 61 18.15 2.86 -6.28
C ILE A 61 18.34 3.51 -4.91
N ASP A 62 19.49 4.16 -4.75
CA ASP A 62 19.76 5.01 -3.60
C ASP A 62 19.26 6.44 -3.88
N PHE A 63 18.53 7.00 -2.94
CA PHE A 63 17.97 8.35 -3.07
C PHE A 63 17.88 9.03 -1.71
N GLU A 64 18.11 10.34 -1.70
CA GLU A 64 17.99 11.18 -0.50
C GLU A 64 16.62 11.85 -0.45
N PRO A 65 15.87 11.71 0.67
CA PRO A 65 14.58 12.35 0.82
C PRO A 65 14.72 13.87 1.05
N GLY A 66 13.91 14.64 0.36
CA GLY A 66 13.70 16.05 0.71
C GLY A 66 12.87 16.16 1.99
N ILE A 67 13.38 16.88 2.99
CA ILE A 67 12.67 17.13 4.25
C ILE A 67 11.87 18.41 4.13
N ASN A 68 10.55 18.31 4.27
CA ASN A 68 9.63 19.44 4.25
C ASN A 68 9.01 19.65 5.64
N PRO A 69 8.55 20.87 5.94
CA PRO A 69 7.78 21.15 7.14
C PRO A 69 6.55 20.26 7.26
N ARG A 70 6.18 19.92 8.49
CA ARG A 70 4.99 19.12 8.76
C ARG A 70 3.73 19.85 8.30
N ARG A 71 2.84 19.14 7.62
CA ARG A 71 1.53 19.67 7.23
C ARG A 71 0.63 19.80 8.47
N PRO A 72 0.00 20.98 8.70
CA PRO A 72 -0.98 21.15 9.77
C PRO A 72 -2.13 20.15 9.64
N GLY A 73 -2.55 19.56 10.75
CA GLY A 73 -3.68 18.63 10.82
C GLY A 73 -3.35 17.19 10.39
N ASP A 74 -2.12 16.89 9.96
CA ASP A 74 -1.76 15.53 9.57
C ASP A 74 -1.44 14.66 10.81
N PRO A 75 -2.24 13.59 11.07
CA PRO A 75 -1.99 12.72 12.23
C PRO A 75 -0.65 12.02 12.15
N ALA A 76 0.03 11.89 13.29
CA ALA A 76 1.32 11.20 13.36
C ALA A 76 1.21 9.71 13.03
N VAL A 77 0.12 9.06 13.44
CA VAL A 77 -0.13 7.62 13.26
C VAL A 77 -1.56 7.41 12.80
N ILE A 78 -1.73 6.69 11.69
CA ILE A 78 -3.02 6.17 11.23
C ILE A 78 -2.81 4.71 10.87
N VAL A 79 -3.43 3.81 11.64
CA VAL A 79 -3.37 2.37 11.47
C VAL A 79 -4.78 1.82 11.56
N ALA A 80 -5.14 0.92 10.66
CA ALA A 80 -6.47 0.34 10.60
C ALA A 80 -6.60 -0.84 11.57
N ASP A 81 -7.77 -0.98 12.19
CA ASP A 81 -8.16 -2.21 12.86
C ASP A 81 -8.90 -3.12 11.86
N GLY A 82 -8.20 -4.14 11.36
CA GLY A 82 -8.73 -5.14 10.42
C GLY A 82 -9.44 -6.32 11.08
N SER A 83 -9.67 -6.30 12.39
CA SER A 83 -10.21 -7.45 13.14
C SER A 83 -11.60 -7.87 12.64
N LEU A 84 -12.45 -6.91 12.26
CA LEU A 84 -13.78 -7.18 11.72
C LEU A 84 -13.72 -7.90 10.37
N ALA A 85 -12.84 -7.46 9.46
CA ALA A 85 -12.63 -8.11 8.18
C ALA A 85 -12.04 -9.53 8.34
N ALA A 86 -11.14 -9.71 9.30
CA ALA A 86 -10.60 -11.03 9.62
C ALA A 86 -11.69 -12.00 10.10
N ARG A 87 -12.58 -11.54 10.97
CA ARG A 87 -13.65 -12.36 11.52
C ARG A 87 -14.73 -12.69 10.50
N ASP A 88 -15.22 -11.70 9.75
CA ASP A 88 -16.41 -11.85 8.91
C ASP A 88 -16.07 -12.31 7.49
N LEU A 89 -14.93 -11.90 6.97
CA LEU A 89 -14.51 -12.18 5.59
C LEU A 89 -13.35 -13.18 5.49
N ASP A 90 -12.81 -13.64 6.62
CA ASP A 90 -11.57 -14.42 6.68
C ASP A 90 -10.44 -13.73 5.90
N TRP A 91 -10.41 -12.39 6.01
CA TRP A 91 -9.44 -11.59 5.29
C TRP A 91 -8.34 -11.08 6.22
N ARG A 92 -7.11 -11.29 5.80
CA ARG A 92 -5.91 -10.67 6.37
C ARG A 92 -4.97 -10.26 5.25
N MET A 93 -4.18 -9.23 5.48
CA MET A 93 -3.09 -8.85 4.60
C MET A 93 -2.10 -10.02 4.49
N ARG A 94 -1.64 -10.32 3.27
CA ARG A 94 -0.69 -11.41 2.98
C ARG A 94 0.64 -10.92 2.45
N HIS A 95 0.64 -9.79 1.73
CA HIS A 95 1.83 -9.26 1.10
C HIS A 95 2.63 -8.40 2.07
N THR A 96 3.95 -8.58 2.01
CA THR A 96 4.91 -7.76 2.75
C THR A 96 5.13 -6.41 2.06
N VAL A 97 5.79 -5.49 2.75
CA VAL A 97 6.17 -4.18 2.15
C VAL A 97 7.10 -4.37 0.95
N ASP A 98 8.03 -5.32 1.01
CA ASP A 98 8.96 -5.60 -0.10
C ASP A 98 8.22 -6.11 -1.34
N GLU A 99 7.19 -6.94 -1.16
CA GLU A 99 6.34 -7.41 -2.25
C GLU A 99 5.49 -6.28 -2.84
N MET A 100 4.95 -5.38 -2.00
CA MET A 100 4.24 -4.18 -2.47
C MET A 100 5.14 -3.30 -3.34
N VAL A 101 6.33 -2.98 -2.86
CA VAL A 101 7.29 -2.14 -3.59
C VAL A 101 7.72 -2.84 -4.88
N ARG A 102 8.04 -4.14 -4.82
CA ARG A 102 8.49 -4.90 -5.99
C ARG A 102 7.44 -4.92 -7.09
N SER A 103 6.19 -5.24 -6.77
CA SER A 103 5.11 -5.29 -7.75
C SER A 103 4.84 -3.93 -8.40
N ALA A 104 4.89 -2.85 -7.62
CA ALA A 104 4.75 -1.49 -8.14
C ALA A 104 5.92 -1.10 -9.06
N TRP A 105 7.15 -1.45 -8.66
CA TRP A 105 8.34 -1.20 -9.46
C TRP A 105 8.35 -1.97 -10.78
N GLU A 106 8.00 -3.25 -10.75
CA GLU A 106 7.88 -4.09 -11.94
C GLU A 106 6.81 -3.56 -12.91
N ALA A 107 5.65 -3.15 -12.38
CA ALA A 107 4.59 -2.56 -13.19
C ALA A 107 5.03 -1.25 -13.86
N LEU A 108 5.75 -0.37 -13.14
CA LEU A 108 6.30 0.87 -13.70
C LEU A 108 7.27 0.57 -14.85
N ARG A 109 8.22 -0.34 -14.63
CA ARG A 109 9.21 -0.73 -15.65
C ARG A 109 8.57 -1.36 -16.90
N ALA A 110 7.52 -2.16 -16.70
CA ALA A 110 6.79 -2.74 -17.83
C ALA A 110 6.05 -1.66 -18.63
N ALA A 111 5.47 -0.66 -17.97
CA ALA A 111 4.82 0.47 -18.62
C ALA A 111 5.80 1.32 -19.43
N ASP A 112 6.98 1.63 -18.85
CA ASP A 112 8.04 2.39 -19.55
C ASP A 112 8.57 1.64 -20.77
N SER A 113 8.67 0.31 -20.69
CA SER A 113 9.12 -0.53 -21.82
C SER A 113 8.09 -0.64 -22.94
N ALA A 114 6.80 -0.44 -22.62
CA ALA A 114 5.69 -0.51 -23.56
C ALA A 114 5.37 0.86 -24.20
N ALA A 115 5.91 1.97 -23.65
CA ALA A 115 5.72 3.30 -24.22
C ALA A 115 6.49 3.40 -25.56
N PRO A 116 5.84 3.83 -26.68
CA PRO A 116 6.55 4.05 -27.92
C PRO A 116 7.59 5.16 -27.73
N HIS A 117 8.84 4.93 -28.16
CA HIS A 117 9.86 5.95 -28.27
C HIS A 117 9.34 7.03 -29.23
N GLU A 118 8.87 8.16 -28.71
CA GLU A 118 8.74 9.37 -29.51
C GLU A 118 10.15 9.77 -29.94
N THR A 119 10.52 9.42 -31.17
CA THR A 119 11.66 10.00 -31.85
C THR A 119 11.36 11.50 -31.98
N LYS A 120 11.97 12.33 -31.16
CA LYS A 120 12.14 13.75 -31.46
C LYS A 120 13.04 13.88 -32.67
N ASP A 121 12.44 13.78 -33.85
CA ASP A 121 13.07 14.28 -35.06
C ASP A 121 13.07 15.81 -34.96
N SER A 122 14.26 16.32 -34.72
CA SER A 122 14.61 17.75 -34.79
C SER A 122 14.51 18.18 -36.26
N LEU A 123 13.73 19.21 -36.51
CA LEU A 123 13.94 20.13 -37.61
C LEU A 123 14.59 21.39 -37.07
#